data_b4546bceaf0c42c81f519a6fd60cbf22
#
_entry.id   b4546bceaf0c42c81f519a6fd60cbf22
#
_cell.length_a   1.000
_cell.length_b   1.000
_cell.length_c   1.000
_cell.angle_alpha   90.00
_cell.angle_beta   90.00
_cell.angle_gamma   90.00
#
_symmetry.space_group_name_H-M   'P 1'
#
loop_
_entity.id
_entity.type
_entity.pdbx_description
1 polymer ?
#
loop_
_entity_poly.entity_id
_entity_poly.type
_entity_poly.pdbx_seq_one_letter_code
_entity_poly.pdbx_strand_id
1 'polypeptide(L)'
;MNTLNAQRKMYRSPAISSVYARVRQLAHLATGTADHLLAGAEILDATRAGLPVEIDDSLLVTLTDHQARWEAGRRVALVTHLTALGADDALATAELFVTERSHRGFPPLHHPPALTAAQDAALRAVARGDVTIDRNKPFVRHENLRVSTSTIRALEARRLVGREKFPEWPHYERVHLTPEGCRDLAASFCRPKAPTLTTTRPAAALPKITVGRSR
;
A
#
# COMPACT_ATOMS: atom_id res chain seq x y z
N MET A 1 -15.12 7.97 36.01
CA MET A 1 -15.32 6.49 35.97
C MET A 1 -15.65 5.91 34.58
N ASN A 2 -15.85 6.69 33.53
CA ASN A 2 -16.34 6.18 32.23
C ASN A 2 -15.28 5.71 31.22
N THR A 3 -14.02 6.13 31.31
CA THR A 3 -12.99 5.82 30.32
C THR A 3 -12.54 4.35 30.32
N LEU A 4 -12.39 3.73 31.49
CA LEU A 4 -12.00 2.32 31.63
C LEU A 4 -13.09 1.36 31.13
N ASN A 5 -14.36 1.68 31.38
CA ASN A 5 -15.47 0.88 30.86
C ASN A 5 -15.66 1.03 29.33
N ALA A 6 -15.39 2.21 28.78
CA ALA A 6 -15.40 2.43 27.35
C ALA A 6 -14.25 1.67 26.67
N GLN A 7 -13.05 1.66 27.24
CA GLN A 7 -11.92 0.87 26.75
C GLN A 7 -12.22 -0.65 26.76
N ARG A 8 -12.79 -1.19 27.86
CA ARG A 8 -13.18 -2.61 27.93
C ARG A 8 -14.23 -2.99 26.87
N LYS A 9 -15.19 -2.11 26.59
CA LYS A 9 -16.19 -2.33 25.52
C LYS A 9 -15.56 -2.29 24.13
N MET A 10 -14.55 -1.47 23.91
CA MET A 10 -13.82 -1.40 22.64
C MET A 10 -13.16 -2.74 22.30
N TYR A 11 -12.51 -3.41 23.26
CA TYR A 11 -11.84 -4.70 23.03
C TYR A 11 -12.80 -5.87 22.71
N ARG A 12 -14.09 -5.71 22.93
CA ARG A 12 -15.12 -6.74 22.62
C ARG A 12 -15.89 -6.46 21.32
N SER A 13 -15.50 -5.44 20.56
CA SER A 13 -16.15 -5.12 19.30
C SER A 13 -15.74 -6.13 18.21
N PRO A 14 -16.69 -6.62 17.38
CA PRO A 14 -16.37 -7.46 16.22
C PRO A 14 -15.36 -6.79 15.28
N ALA A 15 -15.45 -5.48 15.10
CA ALA A 15 -14.51 -4.71 14.29
C ALA A 15 -13.09 -4.78 14.85
N ILE A 16 -12.92 -4.62 16.17
CA ILE A 16 -11.62 -4.74 16.81
C ILE A 16 -11.10 -6.18 16.77
N SER A 17 -11.97 -7.17 16.94
CA SER A 17 -11.58 -8.58 16.77
C SER A 17 -11.07 -8.85 15.33
N SER A 18 -11.72 -8.26 14.33
CA SER A 18 -11.27 -8.32 12.93
C SER A 18 -9.91 -7.62 12.74
N VAL A 19 -9.68 -6.46 13.37
CA VAL A 19 -8.37 -5.79 13.35
C VAL A 19 -7.28 -6.71 13.92
N TYR A 20 -7.50 -7.37 15.07
CA TYR A 20 -6.52 -8.31 15.63
C TYR A 20 -6.25 -9.50 14.70
N ALA A 21 -7.28 -10.06 14.06
CA ALA A 21 -7.11 -11.16 13.11
C ALA A 21 -6.24 -10.72 11.92
N ARG A 22 -6.51 -9.53 11.35
CA ARG A 22 -5.74 -8.96 10.25
C ARG A 22 -4.30 -8.62 10.64
N VAL A 23 -4.07 -8.07 11.84
CA VAL A 23 -2.71 -7.82 12.34
C VAL A 23 -1.91 -9.13 12.45
N ARG A 24 -2.53 -10.21 12.92
CA ARG A 24 -1.88 -11.54 12.93
C ARG A 24 -1.57 -12.02 11.50
N GLN A 25 -2.50 -11.87 10.58
CA GLN A 25 -2.28 -12.21 9.17
C GLN A 25 -1.12 -11.41 8.58
N LEU A 26 -1.05 -10.10 8.83
CA LEU A 26 0.07 -9.25 8.40
C LEU A 26 1.41 -9.71 8.99
N ALA A 27 1.43 -10.13 10.26
CA ALA A 27 2.62 -10.70 10.88
C ALA A 27 3.07 -12.00 10.17
N HIS A 28 2.13 -12.90 9.84
CA HIS A 28 2.45 -14.10 9.05
C HIS A 28 2.96 -13.77 7.64
N LEU A 29 2.35 -12.81 6.95
CA LEU A 29 2.83 -12.35 5.65
C LEU A 29 4.25 -11.77 5.73
N ALA A 30 4.55 -10.99 6.78
CA ALA A 30 5.88 -10.44 7.00
C ALA A 30 6.92 -11.54 7.29
N THR A 31 6.59 -12.53 8.10
CA THR A 31 7.46 -13.69 8.38
C THR A 31 7.71 -14.47 7.10
N GLY A 32 6.67 -14.87 6.36
CA GLY A 32 6.83 -15.60 5.10
C GLY A 32 7.64 -14.82 4.06
N THR A 33 7.50 -13.49 4.03
CA THR A 33 8.32 -12.63 3.19
C THR A 33 9.80 -12.70 3.56
N ALA A 34 10.12 -12.63 4.86
CA ALA A 34 11.48 -12.74 5.36
C ALA A 34 12.09 -14.11 5.05
N ASP A 35 11.32 -15.18 5.24
CA ASP A 35 11.73 -16.55 4.95
C ASP A 35 12.09 -16.74 3.47
N HIS A 36 11.29 -16.18 2.55
CA HIS A 36 11.59 -16.23 1.12
C HIS A 36 12.85 -15.43 0.74
N LEU A 37 13.09 -14.29 1.39
CA LEU A 37 14.32 -13.52 1.15
C LEU A 37 15.55 -14.28 1.64
N LEU A 38 15.49 -14.85 2.85
CA LEU A 38 16.57 -15.64 3.42
C LEU A 38 16.86 -16.86 2.54
N ALA A 39 15.84 -17.63 2.17
CA ALA A 39 16.00 -18.78 1.28
C ALA A 39 16.60 -18.38 -0.08
N GLY A 40 16.22 -17.23 -0.64
CA GLY A 40 16.84 -16.72 -1.87
C GLY A 40 18.32 -16.37 -1.70
N ALA A 41 18.69 -15.77 -0.58
CA ALA A 41 20.10 -15.47 -0.26
C ALA A 41 20.91 -16.75 -0.05
N GLU A 42 20.41 -17.70 0.73
CA GLU A 42 21.04 -18.99 0.99
C GLU A 42 21.33 -19.78 -0.30
N ILE A 43 20.38 -19.81 -1.26
CA ILE A 43 20.56 -20.42 -2.57
C ILE A 43 21.76 -19.82 -3.30
N LEU A 44 21.84 -18.48 -3.32
CA LEU A 44 22.94 -17.80 -4.01
C LEU A 44 24.30 -18.04 -3.34
N ASP A 45 24.33 -18.04 -2.02
CA ASP A 45 25.58 -18.21 -1.25
C ASP A 45 26.06 -19.66 -1.30
N ALA A 46 25.17 -20.64 -1.16
CA ALA A 46 25.52 -22.06 -1.32
C ALA A 46 26.05 -22.36 -2.73
N THR A 47 25.43 -21.79 -3.77
CA THR A 47 25.89 -21.97 -5.15
C THR A 47 27.28 -21.37 -5.36
N ARG A 48 27.56 -20.15 -4.82
CA ARG A 48 28.91 -19.55 -4.87
C ARG A 48 29.96 -20.39 -4.15
N ALA A 49 29.56 -21.08 -3.08
CA ALA A 49 30.44 -22.00 -2.35
C ALA A 49 30.56 -23.38 -3.00
N GLY A 50 29.86 -23.67 -4.11
CA GLY A 50 29.82 -24.99 -4.74
C GLY A 50 29.11 -26.04 -3.90
N LEU A 51 28.27 -25.64 -2.96
CA LEU A 51 27.50 -26.53 -2.09
C LEU A 51 26.14 -26.89 -2.71
N PRO A 52 25.61 -28.10 -2.42
CA PRO A 52 24.27 -28.45 -2.85
C PRO A 52 23.22 -27.60 -2.10
N VAL A 53 22.14 -27.26 -2.78
CA VAL A 53 21.00 -26.52 -2.28
C VAL A 53 19.81 -27.46 -2.14
N GLU A 54 19.05 -27.34 -1.05
CA GLU A 54 17.80 -28.04 -0.87
C GLU A 54 16.68 -27.30 -1.62
N ILE A 55 16.04 -28.00 -2.56
CA ILE A 55 14.87 -27.51 -3.28
C ILE A 55 13.70 -28.43 -2.96
N ASP A 56 12.56 -27.86 -2.60
CA ASP A 56 11.31 -28.59 -2.32
C ASP A 56 11.45 -29.75 -1.29
N ASP A 57 11.84 -29.40 -0.06
CA ASP A 57 11.84 -30.23 1.18
C ASP A 57 12.57 -31.57 1.14
N SER A 58 13.20 -31.98 0.05
CA SER A 58 13.86 -33.29 -0.01
C SER A 58 14.94 -33.47 -1.08
N LEU A 59 15.11 -32.54 -1.98
CA LEU A 59 16.04 -32.70 -3.10
C LEU A 59 17.27 -31.80 -2.96
N LEU A 60 18.43 -32.41 -2.66
CA LEU A 60 19.72 -31.70 -2.68
C LEU A 60 20.27 -31.66 -4.10
N VAL A 61 20.40 -30.47 -4.66
CA VAL A 61 20.88 -30.28 -6.05
C VAL A 61 22.00 -29.29 -6.08
N THR A 62 23.04 -29.54 -6.83
CA THR A 62 24.08 -28.56 -7.16
C THR A 62 23.59 -27.72 -8.34
N LEU A 63 23.33 -26.41 -8.07
CA LEU A 63 22.83 -25.50 -9.08
C LEU A 63 23.98 -24.81 -9.82
N THR A 64 23.74 -24.51 -11.09
CA THR A 64 24.55 -23.54 -11.83
C THR A 64 24.17 -22.13 -11.42
N ASP A 65 25.06 -21.17 -11.63
CA ASP A 65 24.81 -19.72 -11.36
C ASP A 65 23.50 -19.23 -11.99
N HIS A 66 23.18 -19.68 -13.18
CA HIS A 66 21.95 -19.29 -13.87
C HIS A 66 20.72 -19.86 -13.19
N GLN A 67 20.75 -21.13 -12.81
CA GLN A 67 19.64 -21.78 -12.09
C GLN A 67 19.42 -21.17 -10.72
N ALA A 68 20.51 -20.87 -9.98
CA ALA A 68 20.43 -20.22 -8.68
C ALA A 68 19.80 -18.83 -8.76
N ARG A 69 20.21 -18.00 -9.74
CA ARG A 69 19.58 -16.68 -9.97
C ARG A 69 18.12 -16.77 -10.34
N TRP A 70 17.75 -17.78 -11.14
CA TRP A 70 16.36 -17.99 -11.52
C TRP A 70 15.50 -18.39 -10.30
N GLU A 71 15.99 -19.32 -9.47
CA GLU A 71 15.28 -19.77 -8.26
C GLU A 71 15.20 -18.63 -7.21
N ALA A 72 16.29 -17.92 -6.96
CA ALA A 72 16.27 -16.73 -6.09
C ALA A 72 15.30 -15.66 -6.63
N GLY A 73 15.25 -15.45 -7.95
CA GLY A 73 14.30 -14.56 -8.62
C GLY A 73 12.84 -14.95 -8.38
N ARG A 74 12.52 -16.26 -8.41
CA ARG A 74 11.18 -16.76 -8.05
C ARG A 74 10.81 -16.38 -6.60
N ARG A 75 11.76 -16.56 -5.64
CA ARG A 75 11.53 -16.18 -4.23
C ARG A 75 11.28 -14.68 -4.10
N VAL A 76 12.07 -13.86 -4.79
CA VAL A 76 11.86 -12.39 -4.81
C VAL A 76 10.51 -12.01 -5.43
N ALA A 77 10.05 -12.71 -6.46
CA ALA A 77 8.73 -12.47 -7.04
C ALA A 77 7.60 -12.75 -6.03
N LEU A 78 7.72 -13.83 -5.23
CA LEU A 78 6.78 -14.13 -4.14
C LEU A 78 6.78 -13.02 -3.07
N VAL A 79 7.95 -12.54 -2.67
CA VAL A 79 8.09 -11.40 -1.74
C VAL A 79 7.36 -10.17 -2.26
N THR A 80 7.54 -9.85 -3.55
CA THR A 80 6.86 -8.70 -4.17
C THR A 80 5.34 -8.85 -4.10
N HIS A 81 4.83 -10.05 -4.33
CA HIS A 81 3.40 -10.34 -4.28
C HIS A 81 2.85 -10.25 -2.85
N LEU A 82 3.52 -10.89 -1.88
CA LEU A 82 3.13 -10.88 -0.46
C LEU A 82 3.14 -9.46 0.13
N THR A 83 4.16 -8.67 -0.19
CA THR A 83 4.26 -7.28 0.28
C THR A 83 3.17 -6.38 -0.30
N ALA A 84 2.80 -6.57 -1.57
CA ALA A 84 1.71 -5.81 -2.19
C ALA A 84 0.36 -6.10 -1.49
N LEU A 85 0.04 -7.38 -1.24
CA LEU A 85 -1.16 -7.79 -0.51
C LEU A 85 -1.15 -7.25 0.94
N GLY A 86 0.00 -7.33 1.61
CA GLY A 86 0.18 -6.85 2.98
C GLY A 86 -0.04 -5.35 3.12
N ALA A 87 0.42 -4.55 2.15
CA ALA A 87 0.30 -3.10 2.17
C ALA A 87 -1.17 -2.63 2.11
N ASP A 88 -1.97 -3.21 1.22
CA ASP A 88 -3.40 -2.89 1.11
C ASP A 88 -4.17 -3.32 2.36
N ASP A 89 -3.89 -4.51 2.90
CA ASP A 89 -4.56 -5.00 4.12
C ASP A 89 -4.14 -4.20 5.36
N ALA A 90 -2.89 -3.75 5.45
CA ALA A 90 -2.43 -2.87 6.52
C ALA A 90 -3.18 -1.54 6.52
N LEU A 91 -3.34 -0.91 5.34
CA LEU A 91 -4.06 0.35 5.20
C LEU A 91 -5.54 0.19 5.56
N ALA A 92 -6.20 -0.87 5.05
CA ALA A 92 -7.60 -1.17 5.37
C ALA A 92 -7.80 -1.49 6.86
N THR A 93 -6.84 -2.16 7.49
CA THR A 93 -6.85 -2.46 8.93
C THR A 93 -6.72 -1.19 9.77
N ALA A 94 -5.83 -0.28 9.38
CA ALA A 94 -5.67 1.02 10.04
C ALA A 94 -6.96 1.86 9.90
N GLU A 95 -7.56 1.90 8.72
CA GLU A 95 -8.83 2.60 8.47
C GLU A 95 -9.95 2.05 9.35
N LEU A 96 -10.11 0.72 9.42
CA LEU A 96 -11.10 0.06 10.26
C LEU A 96 -10.90 0.39 11.75
N PHE A 97 -9.66 0.34 12.22
CA PHE A 97 -9.33 0.64 13.62
C PHE A 97 -9.66 2.09 14.00
N VAL A 98 -9.22 3.04 13.16
CA VAL A 98 -9.44 4.47 13.43
C VAL A 98 -10.94 4.81 13.37
N THR A 99 -11.68 4.25 12.39
CA THR A 99 -13.12 4.44 12.25
C THR A 99 -13.86 3.90 13.47
N GLU A 100 -13.55 2.68 13.91
CA GLU A 100 -14.19 2.07 15.08
C GLU A 100 -13.90 2.87 16.35
N ARG A 101 -12.67 3.35 16.54
CA ARG A 101 -12.32 4.24 17.65
C ARG A 101 -13.16 5.51 17.65
N SER A 102 -13.29 6.14 16.49
CA SER A 102 -14.07 7.37 16.32
C SER A 102 -15.55 7.15 16.66
N HIS A 103 -16.14 6.07 16.16
CA HIS A 103 -17.54 5.70 16.48
C HIS A 103 -17.77 5.46 17.97
N ARG A 104 -16.72 5.06 18.70
CA ARG A 104 -16.77 4.84 20.16
C ARG A 104 -16.47 6.09 20.99
N GLY A 105 -16.36 7.26 20.37
CA GLY A 105 -16.09 8.52 21.05
C GLY A 105 -14.60 8.80 21.32
N PHE A 106 -13.69 8.12 20.62
CA PHE A 106 -12.25 8.36 20.65
C PHE A 106 -11.73 8.84 19.29
N PRO A 107 -12.20 9.99 18.79
CA PRO A 107 -11.72 10.51 17.51
C PRO A 107 -10.22 10.84 17.58
N PRO A 108 -9.53 10.92 16.45
CA PRO A 108 -8.16 11.42 16.40
C PRO A 108 -8.08 12.82 17.03
N LEU A 109 -7.08 13.02 17.87
CA LEU A 109 -6.83 14.34 18.48
C LEU A 109 -6.29 15.35 17.46
N HIS A 110 -5.72 14.85 16.38
CA HIS A 110 -5.13 15.65 15.32
C HIS A 110 -6.18 15.97 14.25
N HIS A 111 -6.33 17.25 13.95
CA HIS A 111 -7.26 17.79 12.97
C HIS A 111 -6.48 18.55 11.87
N PRO A 112 -5.85 17.83 10.94
CA PRO A 112 -5.06 18.46 9.89
C PRO A 112 -5.96 19.22 8.91
N PRO A 113 -5.42 20.24 8.22
CA PRO A 113 -6.12 20.89 7.12
C PRO A 113 -6.50 19.87 6.04
N ALA A 114 -7.66 20.07 5.41
CA ALA A 114 -8.15 19.14 4.40
C ALA A 114 -7.14 19.00 3.25
N LEU A 115 -6.91 17.75 2.85
CA LEU A 115 -6.19 17.42 1.63
C LEU A 115 -7.14 17.51 0.43
N THR A 116 -6.62 17.88 -0.73
CA THR A 116 -7.37 17.68 -1.97
C THR A 116 -7.52 16.19 -2.25
N ALA A 117 -8.50 15.81 -3.07
CA ALA A 117 -8.69 14.40 -3.45
C ALA A 117 -7.42 13.78 -4.07
N ALA A 118 -6.67 14.55 -4.87
CA ALA A 118 -5.40 14.10 -5.45
C ALA A 118 -4.30 13.90 -4.39
N GLN A 119 -4.23 14.79 -3.39
CA GLN A 119 -3.27 14.66 -2.28
C GLN A 119 -3.61 13.47 -1.37
N ASP A 120 -4.89 13.25 -1.05
CA ASP A 120 -5.31 12.10 -0.24
C ASP A 120 -5.02 10.78 -0.97
N ALA A 121 -5.35 10.70 -2.27
CA ALA A 121 -5.04 9.53 -3.08
C ALA A 121 -3.52 9.26 -3.17
N ALA A 122 -2.72 10.31 -3.34
CA ALA A 122 -1.27 10.19 -3.37
C ALA A 122 -0.71 9.76 -2.00
N LEU A 123 -1.22 10.32 -0.89
CA LEU A 123 -0.81 9.94 0.46
C LEU A 123 -1.12 8.47 0.78
N ARG A 124 -2.28 7.97 0.33
CA ARG A 124 -2.65 6.55 0.42
C ARG A 124 -1.74 5.66 -0.42
N ALA A 125 -1.36 6.09 -1.62
CA ALA A 125 -0.40 5.35 -2.46
C ALA A 125 1.00 5.30 -1.83
N VAL A 126 1.45 6.40 -1.23
CA VAL A 126 2.71 6.44 -0.47
C VAL A 126 2.64 5.50 0.74
N ALA A 127 1.51 5.45 1.44
CA ALA A 127 1.30 4.53 2.57
C ALA A 127 1.43 3.05 2.18
N ARG A 128 1.03 2.69 0.95
CA ARG A 128 1.20 1.33 0.40
C ARG A 128 2.62 1.06 -0.12
N GLY A 129 3.47 2.07 -0.21
CA GLY A 129 4.80 1.93 -0.82
C GLY A 129 4.76 1.89 -2.35
N ASP A 130 3.68 2.34 -2.97
CA ASP A 130 3.48 2.30 -4.43
C ASP A 130 4.19 3.42 -5.17
N VAL A 131 4.71 4.44 -4.47
CA VAL A 131 5.26 5.65 -5.08
C VAL A 131 6.78 5.65 -5.00
N THR A 132 7.41 5.68 -6.16
CA THR A 132 8.85 5.92 -6.31
C THR A 132 9.07 7.15 -7.21
N ILE A 133 10.26 7.73 -7.13
CA ILE A 133 10.68 8.84 -8.01
C ILE A 133 11.86 8.35 -8.83
N ASP A 134 11.74 8.42 -10.14
CA ASP A 134 12.83 8.22 -11.07
C ASP A 134 13.12 9.55 -11.78
N ARG A 135 14.37 10.06 -11.69
CA ARG A 135 14.81 11.32 -12.32
C ARG A 135 13.83 12.47 -12.11
N ASN A 136 13.38 12.68 -10.88
CA ASN A 136 12.38 13.68 -10.47
C ASN A 136 10.95 13.46 -11.01
N LYS A 137 10.64 12.34 -11.64
CA LYS A 137 9.29 11.98 -12.07
C LYS A 137 8.71 10.94 -11.13
N PRO A 138 7.51 11.16 -10.55
CA PRO A 138 6.86 10.14 -9.75
C PRO A 138 6.37 9.01 -10.66
N PHE A 139 6.66 7.80 -10.23
CA PHE A 139 6.16 6.55 -10.79
C PHE A 139 5.26 5.89 -9.75
N VAL A 140 4.10 5.41 -10.17
CA VAL A 140 3.14 4.71 -9.32
C VAL A 140 2.95 3.31 -9.86
N ARG A 141 3.06 2.31 -8.98
CA ARG A 141 2.93 0.90 -9.37
C ARG A 141 1.54 0.57 -9.94
N HIS A 142 0.49 1.21 -9.44
CA HIS A 142 -0.88 0.99 -9.91
C HIS A 142 -1.21 1.90 -11.10
N GLU A 143 -1.58 1.31 -12.23
CA GLU A 143 -1.86 2.00 -13.50
C GLU A 143 -3.04 3.00 -13.43
N ASN A 144 -3.96 2.79 -12.49
CA ASN A 144 -5.17 3.62 -12.36
C ASN A 144 -4.97 4.92 -11.57
N LEU A 145 -3.80 5.14 -10.99
CA LEU A 145 -3.50 6.32 -10.20
C LEU A 145 -2.35 7.12 -10.83
N ARG A 146 -2.64 8.38 -11.17
CA ARG A 146 -1.61 9.31 -11.62
C ARG A 146 -1.27 10.29 -10.49
N VAL A 147 -0.03 10.28 -10.06
CA VAL A 147 0.50 11.22 -9.07
C VAL A 147 1.43 12.20 -9.79
N SER A 148 1.16 13.48 -9.66
CA SER A 148 2.00 14.53 -10.27
C SER A 148 3.17 14.90 -9.36
N THR A 149 4.26 15.40 -9.96
CA THR A 149 5.39 15.96 -9.20
C THR A 149 4.95 17.12 -8.29
N SER A 150 3.99 17.93 -8.73
CA SER A 150 3.45 19.02 -7.91
C SER A 150 2.69 18.50 -6.69
N THR A 151 1.97 17.38 -6.82
CA THR A 151 1.29 16.74 -5.69
C THR A 151 2.29 16.24 -4.65
N ILE A 152 3.38 15.58 -5.08
CA ILE A 152 4.42 15.13 -4.14
C ILE A 152 5.09 16.32 -3.45
N ARG A 153 5.49 17.36 -4.20
CA ARG A 153 6.07 18.58 -3.62
C ARG A 153 5.15 19.27 -2.61
N ALA A 154 3.85 19.31 -2.88
CA ALA A 154 2.87 19.85 -1.94
C ALA A 154 2.77 19.03 -0.65
N LEU A 155 2.86 17.70 -0.72
CA LEU A 155 2.90 16.82 0.46
C LEU A 155 4.21 16.96 1.23
N GLU A 156 5.34 17.12 0.53
CA GLU A 156 6.65 17.40 1.15
C GLU A 156 6.69 18.75 1.87
N ALA A 157 6.17 19.81 1.22
CA ALA A 157 6.10 21.14 1.83
C ALA A 157 5.27 21.12 3.13
N ARG A 158 4.30 20.20 3.23
CA ARG A 158 3.52 19.95 4.45
C ARG A 158 4.17 18.95 5.40
N ARG A 159 5.35 18.46 5.09
CA ARG A 159 6.09 17.43 5.84
C ARG A 159 5.32 16.11 6.03
N LEU A 160 4.41 15.78 5.12
CA LEU A 160 3.62 14.54 5.20
C LEU A 160 4.36 13.35 4.59
N VAL A 161 5.25 13.61 3.65
CA VAL A 161 6.08 12.59 3.01
C VAL A 161 7.55 13.02 3.02
N GLY A 162 8.43 12.03 3.04
CA GLY A 162 9.88 12.18 2.86
C GLY A 162 10.36 11.35 1.68
N ARG A 163 11.59 11.63 1.24
CA ARG A 163 12.29 10.85 0.20
C ARG A 163 13.51 10.17 0.78
N GLU A 164 13.74 8.96 0.35
CA GLU A 164 14.90 8.17 0.69
C GLU A 164 15.54 7.65 -0.60
N LYS A 165 16.85 7.89 -0.75
CA LYS A 165 17.62 7.42 -1.90
C LYS A 165 17.96 5.95 -1.74
N PHE A 166 17.86 5.20 -2.84
CA PHE A 166 18.42 3.85 -2.89
C PHE A 166 19.95 3.94 -3.10
N PRO A 167 20.79 3.36 -2.22
CA PRO A 167 22.24 3.45 -2.34
C PRO A 167 22.77 2.90 -3.67
N GLU A 168 22.18 1.81 -4.15
CA GLU A 168 22.57 1.13 -5.38
C GLU A 168 21.98 1.74 -6.66
N TRP A 169 20.95 2.57 -6.50
CA TRP A 169 20.19 3.13 -7.62
C TRP A 169 19.99 4.64 -7.42
N PRO A 170 21.03 5.46 -7.63
CA PRO A 170 21.04 6.88 -7.26
C PRO A 170 19.96 7.73 -7.95
N HIS A 171 19.34 7.21 -9.02
CA HIS A 171 18.26 7.89 -9.74
C HIS A 171 16.87 7.58 -9.18
N TYR A 172 16.78 6.55 -8.32
CA TYR A 172 15.55 6.13 -7.71
C TYR A 172 15.47 6.60 -6.27
N GLU A 173 14.34 7.21 -5.92
CA GLU A 173 14.03 7.61 -4.55
C GLU A 173 12.71 6.93 -4.15
N ARG A 174 12.69 6.37 -2.95
CA ARG A 174 11.45 5.89 -2.32
C ARG A 174 10.76 7.06 -1.65
N VAL A 175 9.46 7.21 -1.88
CA VAL A 175 8.62 8.14 -1.11
C VAL A 175 7.99 7.36 0.04
N HIS A 176 8.12 7.89 1.27
CA HIS A 176 7.59 7.27 2.48
C HIS A 176 6.80 8.29 3.31
N LEU A 177 5.89 7.80 4.16
CA LEU A 177 5.20 8.65 5.11
C LEU A 177 6.13 9.10 6.23
N THR A 178 6.00 10.36 6.61
CA THR A 178 6.59 10.85 7.87
C THR A 178 5.65 10.52 9.05
N PRO A 179 6.07 10.70 10.32
CA PRO A 179 5.18 10.60 11.47
C PRO A 179 3.97 11.56 11.39
N GLU A 180 4.16 12.76 10.82
CA GLU A 180 3.08 13.71 10.53
C GLU A 180 2.14 13.15 9.47
N GLY A 181 2.67 12.61 8.38
CA GLY A 181 1.89 11.97 7.32
C GLY A 181 1.04 10.82 7.81
N CYS A 182 1.57 9.98 8.70
CA CYS A 182 0.81 8.91 9.35
C CYS A 182 -0.37 9.47 10.17
N ARG A 183 -0.16 10.56 10.92
CA ARG A 183 -1.22 11.20 11.72
C ARG A 183 -2.30 11.84 10.84
N ASP A 184 -1.90 12.55 9.77
CA ASP A 184 -2.82 13.15 8.82
C ASP A 184 -3.65 12.11 8.08
N LEU A 185 -3.01 11.02 7.64
CA LEU A 185 -3.68 9.90 7.00
C LEU A 185 -4.70 9.25 7.95
N ALA A 186 -4.32 8.95 9.19
CA ALA A 186 -5.23 8.40 10.19
C ALA A 186 -6.44 9.33 10.45
N ALA A 187 -6.21 10.65 10.54
CA ALA A 187 -7.29 11.61 10.70
C ALA A 187 -8.22 11.67 9.47
N SER A 188 -7.69 11.40 8.27
CA SER A 188 -8.48 11.37 7.04
C SER A 188 -9.52 10.25 7.02
N PHE A 189 -9.27 9.12 7.71
CA PHE A 189 -10.20 7.99 7.79
C PHE A 189 -11.51 8.32 8.53
N CYS A 190 -11.49 9.34 9.39
CA CYS A 190 -12.69 9.78 10.12
C CYS A 190 -13.50 10.81 9.35
N ARG A 191 -13.03 11.27 8.19
CA ARG A 191 -13.78 12.24 7.39
C ARG A 191 -14.84 11.53 6.57
N PRO A 192 -16.08 12.07 6.51
CA PRO A 192 -17.07 11.56 5.58
C PRO A 192 -16.51 11.56 4.17
N LYS A 193 -16.51 10.42 3.51
CA LYS A 193 -16.10 10.31 2.11
C LYS A 193 -17.03 11.21 1.31
N ALA A 194 -16.48 12.24 0.66
CA ALA A 194 -17.29 13.10 -0.22
C ALA A 194 -18.03 12.20 -1.21
N PRO A 195 -19.36 12.38 -1.41
CA PRO A 195 -20.09 11.58 -2.36
C PRO A 195 -19.37 11.70 -3.71
N THR A 196 -18.94 10.57 -4.24
CA THR A 196 -18.44 10.48 -5.61
C THR A 196 -19.60 10.96 -6.49
N LEU A 197 -19.53 12.20 -6.99
CA LEU A 197 -20.40 12.66 -8.03
C LEU A 197 -20.15 11.73 -9.21
N THR A 198 -20.97 10.70 -9.32
CA THR A 198 -21.08 9.92 -10.55
C THR A 198 -21.49 10.93 -11.60
N THR A 199 -20.53 11.37 -12.39
CA THR A 199 -20.79 12.21 -13.55
C THR A 199 -21.60 11.31 -14.50
N THR A 200 -22.90 11.35 -14.33
CA THR A 200 -23.83 10.78 -15.30
C THR A 200 -23.58 11.56 -16.57
N ARG A 201 -22.79 10.96 -17.47
CA ARG A 201 -22.59 11.48 -18.82
C ARG A 201 -23.97 11.71 -19.41
N PRO A 202 -24.33 12.95 -19.81
CA PRO A 202 -25.63 13.19 -20.44
C PRO A 202 -25.75 12.21 -21.60
N ALA A 203 -26.83 11.45 -21.65
CA ALA A 203 -27.13 10.58 -22.76
C ALA A 203 -27.10 11.42 -24.04
N ALA A 204 -26.19 11.08 -24.96
CA ALA A 204 -26.10 11.75 -26.24
C ALA A 204 -27.47 11.66 -26.91
N ALA A 205 -28.08 12.80 -27.19
CA ALA A 205 -29.34 12.88 -27.89
C ALA A 205 -29.19 12.16 -29.23
N LEU A 206 -30.03 11.13 -29.43
CA LEU A 206 -30.10 10.41 -30.70
C LEU A 206 -30.43 11.40 -31.82
N PRO A 207 -29.73 11.35 -32.95
CA PRO A 207 -30.05 12.21 -34.11
C PRO A 207 -31.45 11.87 -34.62
N LYS A 208 -32.33 12.86 -34.71
CA LYS A 208 -33.63 12.73 -35.35
C LYS A 208 -33.43 12.36 -36.83
N ILE A 209 -33.82 11.12 -37.16
CA ILE A 209 -33.86 10.71 -38.57
C ILE A 209 -35.06 11.43 -39.21
N THR A 210 -34.74 12.43 -40.07
CA THR A 210 -35.77 13.07 -40.89
C THR A 210 -35.98 12.17 -42.09
N VAL A 211 -37.13 11.48 -42.11
CA VAL A 211 -37.58 10.71 -43.27
C VAL A 211 -38.05 11.71 -44.33
N GLY A 212 -37.22 11.89 -45.36
CA GLY A 212 -37.54 12.68 -46.53
C GLY A 212 -38.64 11.93 -47.36
N ARG A 213 -39.79 12.55 -47.50
CA ARG A 213 -40.91 12.09 -48.34
C ARG A 213 -40.60 12.53 -49.77
N SER A 214 -40.19 11.59 -50.66
CA SER A 214 -40.10 11.81 -52.09
C SER A 214 -41.49 11.87 -52.68
N ARG A 215 -41.72 12.88 -53.52
CA ARG A 215 -42.79 12.93 -54.53
C ARG A 215 -42.23 12.47 -55.86
#